data_3e483965c40e9e09c797e8555dfc9657
#
_entry.id   3e483965c40e9e09c797e8555dfc9657
#
_cell.length_a   1.000
_cell.length_b   1.000
_cell.length_c   1.000
_cell.angle_alpha   90.00
_cell.angle_beta   90.00
_cell.angle_gamma   90.00
#
_symmetry.space_group_name_H-M   'P 1'
#
loop_
_entity.id
_entity.type
_entity.pdbx_description
1 polymer ?
#
loop_
_entity_poly.entity_id
_entity_poly.type
_entity_poly.pdbx_seq_one_letter_code
_entity_poly.pdbx_strand_id
1 'polypeptide(L)'
;MPAWHTERVGDKGALVATWDVWSIGIYTGASPLHVEPTSVLANPVLTATHVTDIPATFVADPFMLQVQQTWSMFFEVMHAQWQRGVIGLATSHDGWHWRYQRVVLQEAFHLSYPYVFAWQGAYYMVPETLEAEAIRVYRASDFPTTWVYTGEVLAGQYADPSLFRADGKWWMFVCSAPFEHDTLCLYYADTLLGPWRAHPQNPLIQADAHRARPGGRVTVLGDRIIRYAQDDVPFYGKQVRAFEITTLTTTRYAEREVPESPVLQPSGAGWNAKGMHHIDPHRLDATHWLASVDGHYAEQTDASPSPSERG
;
A
#
# COMPACT_ATOMS: atom_id res chain seq x y z
N MET A 1 -11.42 -6.18 0.33
CA MET A 1 -11.98 -7.54 0.12
C MET A 1 -11.40 -8.10 -1.15
N PRO A 2 -10.95 -9.36 -1.21
CA PRO A 2 -10.49 -9.95 -2.47
C PRO A 2 -11.65 -9.90 -3.46
N ALA A 3 -11.45 -9.18 -4.56
CA ALA A 3 -12.48 -9.04 -5.58
C ALA A 3 -12.55 -10.33 -6.40
N TRP A 4 -13.59 -11.11 -6.20
CA TRP A 4 -13.97 -12.18 -7.12
C TRP A 4 -14.53 -11.52 -8.36
N HIS A 5 -13.90 -11.75 -9.50
CA HIS A 5 -14.40 -11.33 -10.80
C HIS A 5 -14.83 -12.55 -11.58
N THR A 6 -16.02 -12.48 -12.18
CA THR A 6 -16.44 -13.48 -13.17
C THR A 6 -16.27 -12.89 -14.55
N GLU A 7 -15.33 -13.40 -15.34
CA GLU A 7 -15.17 -13.03 -16.74
C GLU A 7 -15.75 -14.10 -17.68
N ARG A 8 -16.37 -13.66 -18.77
CA ARG A 8 -16.78 -14.56 -19.84
C ARG A 8 -15.59 -14.84 -20.75
N VAL A 9 -15.13 -16.07 -20.79
CA VAL A 9 -14.02 -16.51 -21.64
C VAL A 9 -14.53 -17.34 -22.80
N GLY A 10 -14.21 -16.92 -24.04
CA GLY A 10 -14.48 -17.60 -25.28
C GLY A 10 -15.92 -17.39 -25.86
N ASP A 11 -16.09 -17.75 -27.14
CA ASP A 11 -17.30 -17.55 -27.93
C ASP A 11 -18.58 -18.28 -27.42
N LYS A 12 -18.47 -19.15 -26.42
CA LYS A 12 -19.57 -19.88 -25.78
C LYS A 12 -19.83 -19.49 -24.32
N GLY A 13 -19.19 -18.42 -23.82
CA GLY A 13 -19.60 -17.75 -22.61
C GLY A 13 -19.47 -18.54 -21.29
N ALA A 14 -18.48 -19.43 -21.14
CA ALA A 14 -18.22 -20.05 -19.85
C ALA A 14 -17.79 -18.97 -18.85
N LEU A 15 -18.49 -18.88 -17.72
CA LEU A 15 -18.11 -18.02 -16.59
C LEU A 15 -16.94 -18.68 -15.88
N VAL A 16 -15.77 -18.07 -15.96
CA VAL A 16 -14.59 -18.48 -15.18
C VAL A 16 -14.47 -17.50 -14.02
N ALA A 17 -14.46 -18.02 -12.81
CA ALA A 17 -14.15 -17.21 -11.63
C ALA A 17 -12.64 -16.98 -11.62
N THR A 18 -12.23 -15.73 -11.61
CA THR A 18 -10.84 -15.32 -11.42
C THR A 18 -10.69 -14.57 -10.10
N TRP A 19 -9.54 -14.69 -9.50
CA TRP A 19 -9.19 -13.91 -8.31
C TRP A 19 -7.78 -13.31 -8.47
N ASP A 20 -7.58 -12.13 -7.91
CA ASP A 20 -6.32 -11.42 -8.02
C ASP A 20 -5.32 -11.92 -6.98
N VAL A 21 -4.16 -12.41 -7.46
CA VAL A 21 -3.04 -12.87 -6.62
C VAL A 21 -1.99 -11.78 -6.56
N TRP A 22 -1.88 -11.14 -5.40
CA TRP A 22 -0.89 -10.10 -5.12
C TRP A 22 0.43 -10.69 -4.63
N SER A 23 1.51 -10.04 -5.00
CA SER A 23 2.87 -10.37 -4.62
C SER A 23 3.73 -9.11 -4.52
N ILE A 24 4.86 -9.19 -3.82
CA ILE A 24 5.74 -8.06 -3.56
C ILE A 24 7.02 -8.17 -4.36
N GLY A 25 7.44 -7.07 -4.97
CA GLY A 25 8.68 -6.93 -5.71
C GLY A 25 9.58 -5.82 -5.16
N ILE A 26 10.83 -5.81 -5.63
CA ILE A 26 11.80 -4.75 -5.38
C ILE A 26 12.23 -4.16 -6.71
N TYR A 27 12.10 -2.86 -6.84
CA TYR A 27 12.53 -2.07 -8.00
C TYR A 27 13.63 -1.10 -7.59
N THR A 28 14.43 -0.67 -8.56
CA THR A 28 15.50 0.31 -8.34
C THR A 28 15.52 1.34 -9.44
N GLY A 29 16.13 2.49 -9.14
CA GLY A 29 16.23 3.53 -10.14
C GLY A 29 17.06 4.73 -9.70
N ALA A 30 17.09 5.74 -10.56
CA ALA A 30 17.83 6.97 -10.31
C ALA A 30 17.01 8.01 -9.52
N SER A 31 15.70 7.81 -9.41
CA SER A 31 14.80 8.71 -8.68
C SER A 31 13.57 7.94 -8.19
N PRO A 32 12.81 8.47 -7.23
CA PRO A 32 11.59 7.84 -6.74
C PRO A 32 10.43 7.91 -7.75
N LEU A 33 10.63 8.61 -8.87
CA LEU A 33 9.68 8.71 -9.98
C LEU A 33 10.08 7.81 -11.17
N HIS A 34 11.26 7.20 -11.10
CA HIS A 34 11.79 6.35 -12.15
C HIS A 34 12.48 5.14 -11.51
N VAL A 35 11.69 4.14 -11.20
CA VAL A 35 12.13 2.85 -10.67
C VAL A 35 11.62 1.73 -11.59
N GLU A 36 12.43 0.69 -11.77
CA GLU A 36 12.14 -0.43 -12.66
C GLU A 36 12.73 -1.74 -12.10
N PRO A 37 12.25 -2.90 -12.57
CA PRO A 37 12.83 -4.17 -12.17
C PRO A 37 14.28 -4.25 -12.63
N THR A 38 15.14 -4.78 -11.78
CA THR A 38 16.55 -4.99 -12.10
C THR A 38 16.81 -6.42 -12.58
N SER A 39 17.80 -6.58 -13.46
CA SER A 39 18.20 -7.91 -13.96
C SER A 39 18.95 -8.78 -12.93
N VAL A 40 19.40 -8.18 -11.83
CA VAL A 40 20.15 -8.91 -10.79
C VAL A 40 19.26 -9.53 -9.70
N LEU A 41 17.95 -9.22 -9.72
CA LEU A 41 16.99 -9.74 -8.76
C LEU A 41 15.76 -10.29 -9.48
N ALA A 42 15.41 -11.54 -9.18
CA ALA A 42 14.16 -12.11 -9.65
C ALA A 42 12.98 -11.60 -8.78
N ASN A 43 12.01 -10.96 -9.41
CA ASN A 43 10.74 -10.62 -8.78
C ASN A 43 9.66 -11.68 -9.11
N PRO A 44 8.69 -11.92 -8.20
CA PRO A 44 8.49 -11.27 -6.91
C PRO A 44 9.46 -11.79 -5.84
N VAL A 45 9.82 -10.93 -4.87
CA VAL A 45 10.68 -11.31 -3.73
C VAL A 45 9.90 -11.95 -2.59
N LEU A 46 8.61 -11.64 -2.46
CA LEU A 46 7.68 -12.24 -1.50
C LEU A 46 6.34 -12.57 -2.15
N THR A 47 5.84 -13.75 -1.83
CA THR A 47 4.52 -14.26 -2.22
C THR A 47 3.85 -14.90 -1.02
N ALA A 48 2.58 -15.30 -1.12
CA ALA A 48 1.88 -16.05 -0.09
C ALA A 48 2.63 -17.32 0.35
N THR A 49 3.39 -17.97 -0.55
CA THR A 49 4.12 -19.20 -0.26
C THR A 49 5.30 -19.01 0.70
N HIS A 50 5.77 -17.78 0.89
CA HIS A 50 6.82 -17.45 1.86
C HIS A 50 6.28 -17.31 3.29
N VAL A 51 4.96 -17.11 3.46
CA VAL A 51 4.31 -17.00 4.77
C VAL A 51 4.20 -18.38 5.39
N THR A 52 4.79 -18.58 6.58
CA THR A 52 4.98 -19.92 7.16
C THR A 52 4.22 -20.16 8.46
N ASP A 53 3.71 -19.12 9.10
CA ASP A 53 3.03 -19.20 10.42
C ASP A 53 1.50 -19.11 10.33
N ILE A 54 0.96 -18.69 9.19
CA ILE A 54 -0.48 -18.72 8.90
C ILE A 54 -0.73 -19.15 7.46
N PRO A 55 -1.92 -19.70 7.13
CA PRO A 55 -2.30 -19.92 5.73
C PRO A 55 -2.61 -18.59 5.05
N ALA A 56 -1.88 -18.26 3.99
CA ALA A 56 -2.01 -17.01 3.24
C ALA A 56 -2.48 -17.24 1.80
N THR A 57 -3.25 -16.28 1.24
CA THR A 57 -3.66 -16.27 -0.19
C THR A 57 -2.86 -15.30 -1.02
N PHE A 58 -2.47 -14.14 -0.45
CA PHE A 58 -1.61 -13.17 -1.10
C PHE A 58 -0.85 -12.29 -0.10
N VAL A 59 0.08 -11.49 -0.59
CA VAL A 59 0.80 -10.44 0.16
C VAL A 59 0.82 -9.15 -0.66
N ALA A 60 0.60 -7.98 -0.02
CA ALA A 60 0.48 -6.68 -0.67
C ALA A 60 0.94 -5.52 0.23
N ASP A 61 0.89 -4.28 -0.28
CA ASP A 61 1.12 -3.03 0.46
C ASP A 61 2.45 -2.96 1.24
N PRO A 62 3.61 -3.20 0.62
CA PRO A 62 4.88 -3.29 1.35
C PRO A 62 5.44 -1.94 1.76
N PHE A 63 5.60 -1.68 3.05
CA PHE A 63 6.33 -0.54 3.59
C PHE A 63 7.63 -0.96 4.26
N MET A 64 8.72 -0.26 3.97
CA MET A 64 10.04 -0.58 4.50
C MET A 64 10.54 0.47 5.49
N LEU A 65 11.42 0.04 6.38
CA LEU A 65 12.21 0.92 7.25
C LEU A 65 13.58 0.32 7.49
N GLN A 66 14.64 1.09 7.22
CA GLN A 66 16.00 0.69 7.54
C GLN A 66 16.40 1.17 8.93
N VAL A 67 16.82 0.25 9.79
CA VAL A 67 17.34 0.56 11.10
C VAL A 67 18.72 -0.08 11.23
N GLN A 68 19.74 0.76 11.44
CA GLN A 68 21.14 0.34 11.35
C GLN A 68 21.44 -0.30 9.98
N GLN A 69 21.79 -1.59 9.95
CA GLN A 69 22.12 -2.34 8.72
C GLN A 69 21.03 -3.33 8.32
N THR A 70 19.83 -3.23 8.93
CA THR A 70 18.74 -4.17 8.66
C THR A 70 17.53 -3.41 8.11
N TRP A 71 17.03 -3.88 6.99
CA TRP A 71 15.74 -3.50 6.45
C TRP A 71 14.65 -4.36 7.05
N SER A 72 13.58 -3.73 7.49
CA SER A 72 12.34 -4.38 7.91
C SER A 72 11.23 -3.95 6.95
N MET A 73 10.55 -4.91 6.35
CA MET A 73 9.39 -4.70 5.48
C MET A 73 8.15 -5.20 6.20
N PHE A 74 7.16 -4.33 6.31
CA PHE A 74 5.83 -4.64 6.81
C PHE A 74 4.86 -4.64 5.65
N PHE A 75 3.94 -5.61 5.61
CA PHE A 75 3.05 -5.79 4.47
C PHE A 75 1.78 -6.52 4.89
N GLU A 76 0.74 -6.34 4.10
CA GLU A 76 -0.49 -7.11 4.25
C GLU A 76 -0.24 -8.59 3.93
N VAL A 77 -0.77 -9.46 4.77
CA VAL A 77 -0.91 -10.89 4.52
C VAL A 77 -2.39 -11.23 4.60
N MET A 78 -3.00 -11.63 3.50
CA MET A 78 -4.39 -12.05 3.49
C MET A 78 -4.51 -13.47 4.02
N HIS A 79 -5.14 -13.62 5.19
CA HIS A 79 -5.35 -14.91 5.82
C HIS A 79 -6.40 -15.73 5.07
N ALA A 80 -6.03 -16.92 4.58
CA ALA A 80 -6.86 -17.73 3.69
C ALA A 80 -8.21 -18.14 4.29
N GLN A 81 -8.26 -18.46 5.58
CA GLN A 81 -9.49 -18.91 6.24
C GLN A 81 -10.35 -17.76 6.78
N TRP A 82 -9.72 -16.71 7.29
CA TRP A 82 -10.45 -15.58 7.87
C TRP A 82 -10.89 -14.55 6.83
N GLN A 83 -10.32 -14.61 5.63
CA GLN A 83 -10.52 -13.63 4.55
C GLN A 83 -10.31 -12.20 5.06
N ARG A 84 -9.25 -12.01 5.83
CA ARG A 84 -8.91 -10.78 6.53
C ARG A 84 -7.40 -10.58 6.54
N GLY A 85 -6.96 -9.35 6.26
CA GLY A 85 -5.56 -8.94 6.29
C GLY A 85 -5.01 -8.89 7.72
N VAL A 86 -3.76 -9.30 7.87
CA VAL A 86 -2.91 -9.11 9.05
C VAL A 86 -1.57 -8.57 8.58
N ILE A 87 -0.74 -8.01 9.47
CA ILE A 87 0.54 -7.45 9.08
C ILE A 87 1.67 -8.45 9.30
N GLY A 88 2.34 -8.82 8.21
CA GLY A 88 3.56 -9.62 8.18
C GLY A 88 4.82 -8.78 8.26
N LEU A 89 5.92 -9.42 8.66
CA LEU A 89 7.27 -8.87 8.71
C LEU A 89 8.20 -9.74 7.87
N ALA A 90 8.99 -9.10 7.02
CA ALA A 90 10.19 -9.68 6.41
C ALA A 90 11.40 -8.79 6.69
N THR A 91 12.60 -9.38 6.69
CA THR A 91 13.85 -8.63 6.92
C THR A 91 14.86 -8.89 5.81
N SER A 92 15.76 -7.92 5.60
CA SER A 92 16.87 -8.00 4.66
C SER A 92 18.08 -7.23 5.21
N HIS A 93 19.30 -7.67 4.89
CA HIS A 93 20.53 -6.93 5.19
C HIS A 93 20.98 -6.03 4.03
N ASP A 94 20.51 -6.31 2.83
CA ASP A 94 20.95 -5.61 1.62
C ASP A 94 19.82 -4.88 0.87
N GLY A 95 18.56 -5.08 1.30
CA GLY A 95 17.37 -4.54 0.63
C GLY A 95 16.90 -5.37 -0.57
N TRP A 96 17.66 -6.42 -0.95
CA TRP A 96 17.40 -7.24 -2.13
C TRP A 96 16.87 -8.63 -1.77
N HIS A 97 17.55 -9.32 -0.84
CA HIS A 97 17.20 -10.66 -0.41
C HIS A 97 16.36 -10.59 0.87
N TRP A 98 15.08 -10.90 0.74
CA TRP A 98 14.10 -10.81 1.82
C TRP A 98 13.78 -12.16 2.41
N ARG A 99 13.68 -12.19 3.73
CA ARG A 99 13.30 -13.37 4.48
C ARG A 99 12.08 -13.05 5.34
N TYR A 100 10.99 -13.76 5.09
CA TYR A 100 9.81 -13.72 5.96
C TYR A 100 10.17 -14.11 7.38
N GLN A 101 9.61 -13.41 8.35
CA GLN A 101 9.84 -13.67 9.77
C GLN A 101 8.58 -14.22 10.43
N ARG A 102 7.52 -13.44 10.47
CA ARG A 102 6.24 -13.78 11.12
C ARG A 102 5.19 -12.70 10.91
N VAL A 103 3.94 -13.02 11.31
CA VAL A 103 2.91 -12.00 11.59
C VAL A 103 3.30 -11.20 12.84
N VAL A 104 3.22 -9.87 12.76
CA VAL A 104 3.59 -8.94 13.85
C VAL A 104 2.43 -8.10 14.38
N LEU A 105 1.34 -7.96 13.62
CA LEU A 105 0.13 -7.29 14.07
C LEU A 105 -1.11 -7.98 13.50
N GLN A 106 -2.05 -8.27 14.38
CA GLN A 106 -3.33 -8.91 14.06
C GLN A 106 -4.41 -8.32 14.96
N GLU A 107 -5.56 -8.02 14.38
CA GLU A 107 -6.74 -7.48 15.07
C GLU A 107 -7.98 -8.32 14.75
N ALA A 108 -9.09 -7.99 15.42
CA ALA A 108 -10.39 -8.62 15.13
C ALA A 108 -11.01 -8.15 13.80
N PHE A 109 -10.40 -7.17 13.13
CA PHE A 109 -10.78 -6.55 11.87
C PHE A 109 -9.63 -6.60 10.86
N HIS A 110 -9.92 -6.25 9.61
CA HIS A 110 -8.94 -6.22 8.51
C HIS A 110 -7.86 -5.16 8.73
N LEU A 111 -6.60 -5.54 8.45
CA LEU A 111 -5.43 -4.67 8.43
C LEU A 111 -4.74 -4.75 7.08
N SER A 112 -4.49 -3.61 6.45
CA SER A 112 -3.69 -3.46 5.24
C SER A 112 -2.85 -2.19 5.31
N TYR A 113 -2.09 -1.87 4.28
CA TYR A 113 -1.37 -0.61 4.11
C TYR A 113 -0.57 -0.17 5.36
N PRO A 114 0.39 -0.97 5.88
CA PRO A 114 1.05 -0.74 7.17
C PRO A 114 2.08 0.40 7.11
N TYR A 115 1.62 1.64 7.02
CA TYR A 115 2.47 2.82 6.93
C TYR A 115 3.39 2.96 8.15
N VAL A 116 4.64 2.54 8.02
CA VAL A 116 5.62 2.51 9.10
C VAL A 116 6.63 3.67 8.98
N PHE A 117 7.01 4.26 10.11
CA PHE A 117 8.00 5.35 10.18
C PHE A 117 8.66 5.47 11.56
N ALA A 118 9.84 6.13 11.58
CA ALA A 118 10.53 6.49 12.81
C ALA A 118 10.21 7.95 13.19
N TRP A 119 9.95 8.21 14.47
CA TRP A 119 9.72 9.55 15.00
C TRP A 119 10.18 9.68 16.45
N GLN A 120 11.02 10.69 16.75
CA GLN A 120 11.50 11.01 18.10
C GLN A 120 12.04 9.79 18.88
N GLY A 121 12.85 8.95 18.20
CA GLY A 121 13.48 7.79 18.80
C GLY A 121 12.53 6.59 19.02
N ALA A 122 11.32 6.63 18.49
CA ALA A 122 10.37 5.53 18.50
C ALA A 122 9.91 5.18 17.08
N TYR A 123 9.32 4.00 16.92
CA TYR A 123 8.78 3.51 15.65
C TYR A 123 7.27 3.40 15.76
N TYR A 124 6.60 3.84 14.71
CA TYR A 124 5.14 3.88 14.63
C TYR A 124 4.65 3.19 13.36
N MET A 125 3.46 2.64 13.44
CA MET A 125 2.73 2.10 12.31
C MET A 125 1.30 2.67 12.32
N VAL A 126 0.84 3.13 11.18
CA VAL A 126 -0.53 3.61 10.95
C VAL A 126 -1.09 2.80 9.79
N PRO A 127 -1.62 1.60 10.03
CA PRO A 127 -2.21 0.78 8.98
C PRO A 127 -3.59 1.31 8.57
N GLU A 128 -4.12 0.83 7.46
CA GLU A 128 -5.55 0.89 7.20
C GLU A 128 -6.28 0.08 8.27
N THR A 129 -7.27 0.71 8.91
CA THR A 129 -8.11 0.13 9.95
C THR A 129 -9.59 0.49 9.73
N LEU A 130 -10.02 0.39 8.46
CA LEU A 130 -11.33 0.78 7.97
C LEU A 130 -12.49 0.20 8.80
N GLU A 131 -12.44 -1.11 9.08
CA GLU A 131 -13.49 -1.82 9.83
C GLU A 131 -13.54 -1.42 11.31
N ALA A 132 -12.49 -0.80 11.85
CA ALA A 132 -12.52 -0.22 13.20
C ALA A 132 -13.19 1.17 13.24
N GLU A 133 -13.63 1.70 12.08
CA GLU A 133 -14.22 3.04 11.94
C GLU A 133 -13.34 4.16 12.49
N ALA A 134 -12.05 3.97 12.51
CA ALA A 134 -11.06 4.94 12.96
C ALA A 134 -9.68 4.63 12.37
N ILE A 135 -8.84 5.66 12.20
CA ILE A 135 -7.41 5.49 11.92
C ILE A 135 -6.68 5.26 13.23
N ARG A 136 -6.09 4.08 13.38
CA ARG A 136 -5.36 3.66 14.59
C ARG A 136 -3.87 3.81 14.44
N VAL A 137 -3.22 4.19 15.53
CA VAL A 137 -1.75 4.30 15.64
C VAL A 137 -1.24 3.20 16.56
N TYR A 138 -0.22 2.51 16.09
CA TYR A 138 0.53 1.52 16.85
C TYR A 138 1.97 2.00 17.03
N ARG A 139 2.54 1.73 18.21
CA ARG A 139 3.94 2.02 18.53
C ARG A 139 4.67 0.71 18.80
N ALA A 140 5.88 0.58 18.28
CA ALA A 140 6.70 -0.56 18.63
C ALA A 140 7.13 -0.48 20.10
N SER A 141 6.82 -1.51 20.88
CA SER A 141 7.41 -1.75 22.20
C SER A 141 8.73 -2.51 22.08
N ASP A 142 8.85 -3.35 21.04
CA ASP A 142 10.10 -4.01 20.64
C ASP A 142 10.14 -4.08 19.10
N PHE A 143 10.90 -3.16 18.47
CA PHE A 143 11.01 -3.07 17.01
C PHE A 143 11.95 -4.16 16.47
N PRO A 144 11.57 -4.85 15.38
CA PRO A 144 10.40 -4.66 14.53
C PRO A 144 9.20 -5.56 14.88
N THR A 145 9.24 -6.32 15.97
CA THR A 145 8.42 -7.52 16.18
C THR A 145 7.16 -7.31 17.00
N THR A 146 7.11 -6.29 17.88
CA THR A 146 6.01 -6.14 18.84
C THR A 146 5.43 -4.73 18.77
N TRP A 147 4.14 -4.65 18.45
CA TRP A 147 3.40 -3.42 18.26
C TRP A 147 2.27 -3.30 19.27
N VAL A 148 2.11 -2.11 19.85
CA VAL A 148 1.10 -1.81 20.86
C VAL A 148 0.22 -0.68 20.37
N TYR A 149 -1.08 -0.89 20.43
CA TYR A 149 -2.07 0.14 20.16
C TYR A 149 -1.83 1.37 21.06
N THR A 150 -1.79 2.56 20.45
CA THR A 150 -1.45 3.82 21.14
C THR A 150 -2.66 4.77 21.19
N GLY A 151 -3.56 4.69 20.21
CA GLY A 151 -4.76 5.54 20.16
C GLY A 151 -5.31 5.68 18.75
N GLU A 152 -6.42 6.37 18.65
CA GLU A 152 -7.09 6.74 17.40
C GLU A 152 -6.80 8.21 17.09
N VAL A 153 -6.58 8.52 15.81
CA VAL A 153 -6.23 9.88 15.38
C VAL A 153 -7.33 10.54 14.55
N LEU A 154 -8.20 9.74 13.93
CA LEU A 154 -9.32 10.22 13.13
C LEU A 154 -10.44 9.18 13.15
N ALA A 155 -11.65 9.59 13.55
CA ALA A 155 -12.84 8.72 13.49
C ALA A 155 -13.45 8.73 12.09
N GLY A 156 -13.90 7.59 11.61
CA GLY A 156 -14.52 7.38 10.30
C GLY A 156 -13.89 6.24 9.52
N GLN A 157 -14.49 5.93 8.36
CA GLN A 157 -14.00 4.91 7.44
C GLN A 157 -13.08 5.55 6.40
N TYR A 158 -11.81 5.23 6.49
CA TYR A 158 -10.78 5.78 5.60
C TYR A 158 -9.84 4.69 5.11
N ALA A 159 -9.48 4.73 3.83
CA ALA A 159 -8.46 3.85 3.27
C ALA A 159 -7.12 4.58 3.13
N ASP A 160 -6.03 3.80 3.25
CA ASP A 160 -4.65 4.11 2.89
C ASP A 160 -4.10 5.41 3.52
N PRO A 161 -4.10 5.55 4.86
CA PRO A 161 -3.59 6.74 5.52
C PRO A 161 -2.09 6.94 5.24
N SER A 162 -1.76 8.02 4.51
CA SER A 162 -0.39 8.33 4.09
C SER A 162 0.11 9.58 4.79
N LEU A 163 1.03 9.40 5.75
CA LEU A 163 1.52 10.44 6.64
C LEU A 163 2.84 11.01 6.15
N PHE A 164 3.04 12.31 6.35
CA PHE A 164 4.34 12.96 6.12
C PHE A 164 4.49 14.22 6.99
N ARG A 165 5.71 14.75 7.02
CA ARG A 165 6.00 16.02 7.70
C ARG A 165 6.49 17.06 6.71
N ALA A 166 5.88 18.25 6.79
CA ALA A 166 6.31 19.44 6.09
C ALA A 166 6.00 20.68 6.95
N ASP A 167 6.85 21.68 6.91
CA ASP A 167 6.71 22.98 7.60
C ASP A 167 6.33 22.85 9.09
N GLY A 168 6.99 21.90 9.77
CA GLY A 168 6.80 21.66 11.21
C GLY A 168 5.51 20.94 11.59
N LYS A 169 4.65 20.61 10.62
CA LYS A 169 3.36 19.92 10.84
C LYS A 169 3.38 18.50 10.33
N TRP A 170 2.49 17.70 10.90
CA TRP A 170 2.05 16.44 10.36
C TRP A 170 0.94 16.68 9.34
N TRP A 171 0.99 15.93 8.26
CA TRP A 171 -0.01 15.89 7.20
C TRP A 171 -0.39 14.43 6.94
N MET A 172 -1.65 14.20 6.58
CA MET A 172 -2.16 12.86 6.29
C MET A 172 -3.17 12.92 5.16
N PHE A 173 -2.88 12.23 4.07
CA PHE A 173 -3.86 11.92 3.03
C PHE A 173 -4.62 10.66 3.39
N VAL A 174 -5.90 10.61 3.03
CA VAL A 174 -6.77 9.45 3.17
C VAL A 174 -7.78 9.40 2.03
N CYS A 175 -8.17 8.22 1.60
CA CYS A 175 -9.36 8.04 0.77
C CYS A 175 -10.59 7.94 1.68
N SER A 176 -11.54 8.88 1.54
CA SER A 176 -12.77 8.93 2.36
C SER A 176 -13.98 8.27 1.69
N ALA A 177 -13.83 7.76 0.47
CA ALA A 177 -14.77 6.89 -0.22
C ALA A 177 -14.05 5.57 -0.57
N PRO A 178 -13.81 4.69 0.46
CA PRO A 178 -12.88 3.56 0.36
C PRO A 178 -13.35 2.47 -0.61
N PHE A 179 -14.64 2.40 -0.93
CA PHE A 179 -15.20 1.41 -1.86
C PHE A 179 -15.32 1.93 -3.29
N GLU A 180 -15.41 3.25 -3.46
CA GLU A 180 -15.43 3.95 -4.75
C GLU A 180 -14.03 4.36 -5.21
N HIS A 181 -13.06 4.42 -4.28
CA HIS A 181 -11.65 4.80 -4.50
C HIS A 181 -11.44 6.22 -5.04
N ASP A 182 -12.44 7.09 -4.97
CA ASP A 182 -12.55 8.29 -5.80
C ASP A 182 -12.47 9.63 -5.05
N THR A 183 -12.34 9.60 -3.70
CA THR A 183 -12.41 10.82 -2.89
C THR A 183 -11.19 10.95 -1.98
N LEU A 184 -10.36 11.98 -2.21
CA LEU A 184 -9.17 12.29 -1.42
C LEU A 184 -9.43 13.40 -0.42
N CYS A 185 -9.09 13.16 0.84
CA CYS A 185 -9.05 14.17 1.89
C CYS A 185 -7.66 14.35 2.48
N LEU A 186 -7.36 15.55 2.96
CA LEU A 186 -6.14 15.94 3.63
C LEU A 186 -6.45 16.40 5.06
N TYR A 187 -5.67 15.96 6.01
CA TYR A 187 -5.70 16.38 7.40
C TYR A 187 -4.34 16.86 7.85
N TYR A 188 -4.29 17.73 8.87
CA TYR A 188 -3.04 18.20 9.46
C TYR A 188 -3.12 18.31 10.98
N ALA A 189 -1.96 18.18 11.63
CA ALA A 189 -1.83 18.28 13.09
C ALA A 189 -0.46 18.84 13.49
N ASP A 190 -0.39 19.38 14.70
CA ASP A 190 0.89 19.83 15.29
C ASP A 190 1.68 18.66 15.91
N THR A 191 0.97 17.61 16.35
CA THR A 191 1.56 16.38 16.92
C THR A 191 1.00 15.14 16.23
N LEU A 192 1.76 14.04 16.28
CA LEU A 192 1.35 12.76 15.65
C LEU A 192 -0.02 12.26 16.11
N LEU A 193 -0.29 12.36 17.40
CA LEU A 193 -1.57 11.89 17.97
C LEU A 193 -2.67 12.97 17.94
N GLY A 194 -2.43 14.08 17.25
CA GLY A 194 -3.40 15.13 17.03
C GLY A 194 -3.45 16.21 18.12
N PRO A 195 -4.54 16.99 18.19
CA PRO A 195 -5.76 16.83 17.39
C PRO A 195 -5.54 17.09 15.89
N TRP A 196 -6.08 16.19 15.06
CA TRP A 196 -6.06 16.34 13.60
C TRP A 196 -7.20 17.24 13.14
N ARG A 197 -6.93 18.09 12.16
CA ARG A 197 -7.85 19.07 11.60
C ARG A 197 -8.03 18.81 10.12
N ALA A 198 -9.28 18.79 9.67
CA ALA A 198 -9.58 18.70 8.24
C ALA A 198 -9.06 19.93 7.49
N HIS A 199 -8.44 19.72 6.34
CA HIS A 199 -8.07 20.83 5.46
C HIS A 199 -9.35 21.50 4.90
N PRO A 200 -9.42 22.86 4.86
CA PRO A 200 -10.65 23.57 4.47
C PRO A 200 -11.05 23.34 2.99
N GLN A 201 -10.16 22.84 2.14
CA GLN A 201 -10.48 22.48 0.75
C GLN A 201 -10.93 21.02 0.59
N ASN A 202 -11.11 20.26 1.70
CA ASN A 202 -11.62 18.89 1.59
C ASN A 202 -13.07 18.85 1.04
N PRO A 203 -13.39 17.85 0.19
CA PRO A 203 -12.44 16.89 -0.40
C PRO A 203 -11.54 17.57 -1.45
N LEU A 204 -10.24 17.20 -1.45
CA LEU A 204 -9.29 17.72 -2.44
C LEU A 204 -9.56 17.19 -3.85
N ILE A 205 -10.01 15.96 -3.92
CA ILE A 205 -10.43 15.25 -5.15
C ILE A 205 -11.74 14.56 -4.84
N GLN A 206 -12.67 14.57 -5.79
CA GLN A 206 -13.97 13.89 -5.67
C GLN A 206 -14.37 13.30 -7.03
N ALA A 207 -14.95 12.08 -7.01
CA ALA A 207 -15.41 11.36 -8.18
C ALA A 207 -14.29 11.11 -9.23
N ASP A 208 -13.06 10.84 -8.77
CA ASP A 208 -11.92 10.59 -9.66
C ASP A 208 -11.02 9.47 -9.10
N ALA A 209 -11.37 8.22 -9.42
CA ALA A 209 -10.62 7.02 -9.03
C ALA A 209 -9.28 6.84 -9.78
N HIS A 210 -8.93 7.74 -10.70
CA HIS A 210 -7.61 7.75 -11.33
C HIS A 210 -6.50 8.29 -10.41
N ARG A 211 -6.86 9.02 -9.32
CA ARG A 211 -5.85 9.74 -8.54
C ARG A 211 -6.22 10.04 -7.08
N ALA A 212 -7.40 9.63 -6.62
CA ALA A 212 -7.80 9.98 -5.26
C ALA A 212 -7.20 9.06 -4.19
N ARG A 213 -7.19 7.74 -4.41
CA ARG A 213 -6.72 6.78 -3.41
C ARG A 213 -5.19 6.84 -3.26
N PRO A 214 -4.62 7.00 -2.04
CA PRO A 214 -3.17 6.96 -1.84
C PRO A 214 -2.56 5.62 -2.29
N GLY A 215 -1.37 5.66 -2.87
CA GLY A 215 -0.69 4.48 -3.44
C GLY A 215 0.75 4.32 -2.94
N GLY A 216 1.03 4.71 -1.69
CA GLY A 216 2.36 4.54 -1.09
C GLY A 216 2.87 5.72 -0.29
N ARG A 217 4.15 5.68 0.06
CA ARG A 217 4.82 6.68 0.91
C ARG A 217 4.96 8.02 0.22
N VAL A 218 4.39 9.08 0.82
CA VAL A 218 4.69 10.45 0.40
C VAL A 218 6.19 10.72 0.54
N THR A 219 6.84 11.09 -0.55
CA THR A 219 8.29 11.31 -0.60
C THR A 219 8.62 12.79 -0.52
N VAL A 220 9.38 13.18 0.51
CA VAL A 220 9.84 14.57 0.70
C VAL A 220 11.29 14.69 0.23
N LEU A 221 11.53 15.51 -0.81
CA LEU A 221 12.82 15.68 -1.48
C LEU A 221 13.25 17.16 -1.43
N GLY A 222 13.79 17.59 -0.32
CA GLY A 222 14.10 19.01 -0.10
C GLY A 222 12.81 19.84 -0.08
N ASP A 223 12.62 20.67 -1.09
CA ASP A 223 11.45 21.52 -1.29
C ASP A 223 10.33 20.86 -2.11
N ARG A 224 10.58 19.68 -2.69
CA ARG A 224 9.59 18.93 -3.47
C ARG A 224 8.92 17.86 -2.60
N ILE A 225 7.61 17.75 -2.72
CA ILE A 225 6.81 16.70 -2.05
C ILE A 225 6.05 15.94 -3.13
N ILE A 226 6.25 14.63 -3.19
CA ILE A 226 5.61 13.74 -4.16
C ILE A 226 4.59 12.85 -3.44
N ARG A 227 3.37 12.88 -3.92
CA ARG A 227 2.29 11.97 -3.53
C ARG A 227 2.11 10.91 -4.63
N TYR A 228 1.95 9.67 -4.21
CA TYR A 228 1.56 8.58 -5.11
C TYR A 228 0.07 8.28 -4.94
N ALA A 229 -0.57 7.90 -6.03
CA ALA A 229 -1.98 7.55 -6.08
C ALA A 229 -2.20 6.27 -6.88
N GLN A 230 -3.09 5.44 -6.40
CA GLN A 230 -3.63 4.34 -7.18
C GLN A 230 -4.49 4.90 -8.33
N ASP A 231 -4.35 4.31 -9.50
CA ASP A 231 -5.27 4.49 -10.62
C ASP A 231 -6.10 3.20 -10.73
N ASP A 232 -7.31 3.28 -10.23
CA ASP A 232 -8.23 2.14 -10.10
C ASP A 232 -9.20 2.02 -11.28
N VAL A 233 -8.87 2.60 -12.41
CA VAL A 233 -9.70 2.58 -13.62
C VAL A 233 -8.98 1.88 -14.77
N PRO A 234 -9.63 0.89 -15.42
CA PRO A 234 -11.02 0.43 -15.28
C PRO A 234 -11.24 -0.61 -14.16
N PHE A 235 -10.22 -0.96 -13.39
CA PHE A 235 -10.29 -1.91 -12.27
C PHE A 235 -9.30 -1.52 -11.17
N TYR A 236 -9.55 -2.00 -9.97
CA TYR A 236 -8.73 -1.75 -8.78
C TYR A 236 -7.28 -2.21 -8.98
N GLY A 237 -6.33 -1.34 -8.58
CA GLY A 237 -4.92 -1.64 -8.56
C GLY A 237 -4.26 -1.73 -9.94
N LYS A 238 -4.76 -1.01 -10.95
CA LYS A 238 -4.21 -1.06 -12.31
C LYS A 238 -2.78 -0.54 -12.39
N GLN A 239 -2.51 0.66 -11.83
CA GLN A 239 -1.21 1.33 -11.93
C GLN A 239 -1.05 2.40 -10.85
N VAL A 240 0.16 2.94 -10.69
CA VAL A 240 0.44 4.03 -9.75
C VAL A 240 0.80 5.30 -10.49
N ARG A 241 0.11 6.39 -10.18
CA ARG A 241 0.41 7.76 -10.64
C ARG A 241 1.16 8.55 -9.58
N ALA A 242 1.89 9.59 -10.00
CA ALA A 242 2.63 10.47 -9.10
C ALA A 242 2.28 11.94 -9.33
N PHE A 243 2.16 12.69 -8.23
CA PHE A 243 1.78 14.09 -8.20
C PHE A 243 2.75 14.89 -7.35
N GLU A 244 3.24 15.99 -7.88
CA GLU A 244 4.02 16.96 -7.11
C GLU A 244 3.09 17.95 -6.44
N ILE A 245 3.19 18.08 -5.12
CA ILE A 245 2.45 19.08 -4.35
C ILE A 245 3.12 20.43 -4.57
N THR A 246 2.44 21.35 -5.24
CA THR A 246 2.94 22.69 -5.60
C THR A 246 2.55 23.75 -4.59
N THR A 247 1.52 23.50 -3.78
CA THR A 247 1.10 24.37 -2.69
C THR A 247 0.62 23.51 -1.52
N LEU A 248 1.20 23.73 -0.34
CA LEU A 248 0.79 23.05 0.89
C LEU A 248 0.81 24.07 2.05
N THR A 249 -0.34 24.51 2.47
CA THR A 249 -0.56 25.32 3.66
C THR A 249 -1.78 24.82 4.40
N THR A 250 -2.03 25.27 5.61
CA THR A 250 -3.25 24.88 6.36
C THR A 250 -4.57 25.40 5.76
N THR A 251 -4.50 26.16 4.66
CA THR A 251 -5.67 26.76 4.00
C THR A 251 -5.68 26.59 2.48
N ARG A 252 -4.55 26.23 1.87
CA ARG A 252 -4.42 26.07 0.42
C ARG A 252 -3.63 24.81 0.08
N TYR A 253 -4.14 24.05 -0.88
CA TYR A 253 -3.52 22.89 -1.48
C TYR A 253 -3.58 22.98 -3.00
N ALA A 254 -2.51 22.60 -3.67
CA ALA A 254 -2.48 22.37 -5.11
C ALA A 254 -1.43 21.31 -5.43
N GLU A 255 -1.70 20.49 -6.44
CA GLU A 255 -0.78 19.49 -6.97
C GLU A 255 -0.82 19.49 -8.50
N ARG A 256 0.20 18.92 -9.11
CA ARG A 256 0.24 18.62 -10.55
C ARG A 256 0.77 17.21 -10.77
N GLU A 257 0.23 16.52 -11.75
CA GLU A 257 0.79 15.24 -12.18
C GLU A 257 2.19 15.45 -12.77
N VAL A 258 3.14 14.57 -12.40
CA VAL A 258 4.50 14.66 -12.92
C VAL A 258 4.59 14.04 -14.32
N PRO A 259 5.54 14.48 -15.17
CA PRO A 259 5.68 13.92 -16.52
C PRO A 259 6.01 12.43 -16.57
N GLU A 260 6.60 11.89 -15.50
CA GLU A 260 6.98 10.48 -15.36
C GLU A 260 5.78 9.57 -15.02
N SER A 261 4.64 10.15 -14.69
CA SER A 261 3.42 9.39 -14.36
C SER A 261 2.82 8.71 -15.60
N PRO A 262 2.33 7.46 -15.47
CA PRO A 262 2.34 6.61 -14.29
C PRO A 262 3.73 6.03 -13.99
N VAL A 263 4.11 5.99 -12.70
CA VAL A 263 5.44 5.54 -12.25
C VAL A 263 5.55 4.03 -12.08
N LEU A 264 4.43 3.33 -11.92
CA LEU A 264 4.33 1.87 -11.98
C LEU A 264 3.18 1.47 -12.89
N GLN A 265 3.42 0.43 -13.68
CA GLN A 265 2.44 -0.11 -14.64
C GLN A 265 2.52 -1.64 -14.66
N PRO A 266 1.42 -2.33 -15.04
CA PRO A 266 1.45 -3.76 -15.28
C PRO A 266 2.45 -4.13 -16.39
N SER A 267 3.15 -5.24 -16.22
CA SER A 267 4.09 -5.73 -17.23
C SER A 267 3.43 -6.51 -18.38
N GLY A 268 2.16 -6.88 -18.24
CA GLY A 268 1.44 -7.75 -19.16
C GLY A 268 1.81 -9.24 -19.04
N ALA A 269 2.74 -9.61 -18.15
CA ALA A 269 3.17 -10.99 -17.94
C ALA A 269 3.67 -11.24 -16.51
N GLY A 270 3.59 -12.50 -16.04
CA GLY A 270 4.10 -12.90 -14.73
C GLY A 270 3.31 -12.33 -13.56
N TRP A 271 4.01 -12.07 -12.45
CA TRP A 271 3.43 -11.75 -11.14
C TRP A 271 2.69 -10.40 -11.06
N ASN A 272 3.01 -9.46 -11.93
CA ASN A 272 2.38 -8.14 -12.03
C ASN A 272 1.74 -7.93 -13.41
N ALA A 273 1.23 -9.00 -14.01
CA ALA A 273 0.69 -8.98 -15.38
C ALA A 273 -0.51 -8.05 -15.53
N LYS A 274 -1.35 -7.93 -14.50
CA LYS A 274 -2.62 -7.21 -14.54
C LYS A 274 -2.53 -5.81 -13.94
N GLY A 275 -1.78 -5.64 -12.82
CA GLY A 275 -1.69 -4.33 -12.18
C GLY A 275 -0.62 -4.23 -11.10
N MET A 276 -0.45 -3.00 -10.60
CA MET A 276 0.41 -2.59 -9.50
C MET A 276 -0.24 -1.39 -8.80
N HIS A 277 -0.32 -1.35 -7.47
CA HIS A 277 -1.02 -0.25 -6.80
C HIS A 277 -0.23 0.43 -5.66
N HIS A 278 0.95 -0.08 -5.33
CA HIS A 278 1.71 0.43 -4.19
C HIS A 278 3.19 0.67 -4.52
N ILE A 279 3.74 1.76 -3.96
CA ILE A 279 5.18 2.07 -4.02
C ILE A 279 5.67 2.68 -2.70
N ASP A 280 6.75 2.13 -2.15
CA ASP A 280 7.46 2.68 -0.99
C ASP A 280 8.94 2.94 -1.34
N PRO A 281 9.28 4.15 -1.87
CA PRO A 281 10.63 4.44 -2.33
C PRO A 281 11.54 4.94 -1.20
N HIS A 282 12.78 4.44 -1.19
CA HIS A 282 13.82 4.79 -0.25
C HIS A 282 15.11 5.19 -0.99
N ARG A 283 15.69 6.30 -0.56
CA ARG A 283 16.97 6.76 -1.12
C ARG A 283 18.12 5.98 -0.48
N LEU A 284 18.92 5.31 -1.30
CA LEU A 284 20.14 4.61 -0.86
C LEU A 284 21.33 5.55 -0.81
N ASP A 285 21.50 6.37 -1.86
CA ASP A 285 22.56 7.37 -1.96
C ASP A 285 22.13 8.56 -2.84
N ALA A 286 23.06 9.34 -3.35
CA ALA A 286 22.76 10.53 -4.15
C ALA A 286 22.03 10.21 -5.48
N THR A 287 22.23 9.01 -6.02
CA THR A 287 21.82 8.60 -7.39
C THR A 287 21.03 7.31 -7.44
N HIS A 288 20.87 6.60 -6.30
CA HIS A 288 20.23 5.30 -6.28
C HIS A 288 19.06 5.28 -5.31
N TRP A 289 17.97 4.71 -5.79
CA TRP A 289 16.74 4.47 -5.06
C TRP A 289 16.37 3.00 -5.08
N LEU A 290 15.80 2.54 -4.00
CA LEU A 290 15.19 1.22 -3.81
C LEU A 290 13.72 1.45 -3.49
N ALA A 291 12.83 0.71 -4.13
CA ALA A 291 11.41 0.76 -3.83
C ALA A 291 10.85 -0.65 -3.62
N SER A 292 10.10 -0.86 -2.54
CA SER A 292 9.18 -1.98 -2.50
C SER A 292 7.92 -1.60 -3.26
N VAL A 293 7.43 -2.56 -4.03
CA VAL A 293 6.25 -2.42 -4.87
C VAL A 293 5.42 -3.69 -4.76
N ASP A 294 4.14 -3.60 -5.08
CA ASP A 294 3.33 -4.80 -5.28
C ASP A 294 2.80 -4.90 -6.70
N GLY A 295 2.28 -6.07 -7.01
CA GLY A 295 1.65 -6.33 -8.28
C GLY A 295 0.80 -7.58 -8.23
N HIS A 296 -0.12 -7.70 -9.17
CA HIS A 296 -1.04 -8.82 -9.23
C HIS A 296 -1.23 -9.37 -10.64
N TYR A 297 -1.66 -10.61 -10.65
CA TYR A 297 -2.18 -11.29 -11.83
C TYR A 297 -3.51 -11.94 -11.50
N ALA A 298 -4.30 -12.23 -12.54
CA ALA A 298 -5.54 -12.98 -12.38
C ALA A 298 -5.25 -14.48 -12.45
N GLU A 299 -5.62 -15.24 -11.42
CA GLU A 299 -5.57 -16.68 -11.40
C GLU A 299 -6.97 -17.25 -11.70
N GLN A 300 -7.03 -18.23 -12.61
CA GLN A 300 -8.27 -18.93 -12.92
C GLN A 300 -8.50 -20.04 -11.91
N THR A 301 -9.68 -20.07 -11.30
CA THR A 301 -10.09 -21.25 -10.55
C THR A 301 -10.68 -22.28 -11.52
N ASP A 302 -10.15 -23.50 -11.52
CA ASP A 302 -10.86 -24.62 -12.11
C ASP A 302 -12.17 -24.78 -11.34
N ALA A 303 -13.24 -24.22 -11.89
CA ALA A 303 -14.60 -24.46 -11.40
C ALA A 303 -14.94 -25.92 -11.70
N SER A 304 -14.54 -26.83 -10.83
CA SER A 304 -15.11 -28.16 -10.78
C SER A 304 -16.59 -27.97 -10.41
N PRO A 305 -17.55 -28.42 -11.23
CA PRO A 305 -18.95 -28.28 -10.89
C PRO A 305 -19.23 -29.02 -9.57
N SER A 306 -19.88 -28.31 -8.65
CA SER A 306 -20.38 -28.86 -7.39
C SER A 306 -21.15 -30.15 -7.65
N PRO A 307 -20.99 -31.23 -6.82
CA PRO A 307 -21.67 -32.52 -7.03
C PRO A 307 -23.19 -32.51 -6.82
N SER A 308 -23.85 -31.37 -6.71
CA SER A 308 -25.28 -31.28 -6.32
C SER A 308 -26.27 -31.15 -7.46
N GLU A 309 -25.88 -31.32 -8.75
CA GLU A 309 -26.83 -31.39 -9.88
C GLU A 309 -26.77 -32.73 -10.64
N ARG A 310 -26.70 -33.81 -9.88
CA ARG A 310 -27.06 -35.15 -10.43
C ARG A 310 -28.04 -35.82 -9.45
N GLY A 311 -29.27 -35.52 -9.62
CA GLY A 311 -30.41 -36.17 -8.99
C GLY A 311 -31.67 -35.92 -9.80
#